data_24616650897958b5ae56cb5052056f90
#
_entry.id   24616650897958b5ae56cb5052056f90
#
_cell.length_a   1.000
_cell.length_b   1.000
_cell.length_c   1.000
_cell.angle_alpha   90.00
_cell.angle_beta   90.00
_cell.angle_gamma   90.00
#
_symmetry.space_group_name_H-M   'P 1'
#
loop_
_entity.id
_entity.type
_entity.pdbx_description
1 polymer ?
#
loop_
_entity_poly.entity_id
_entity_poly.type
_entity_poly.pdbx_seq_one_letter_code
_entity_poly.pdbx_strand_id
1 'polypeptide(L)'
;MKYLIAACLLFGCSCSLSAQYMVRIVVSSVATKPQDEIFIAGNFNDWNPADLKSKLKPFGGSRRVLVMNVDTGHYEFKFTRGSWDKVETTAKGDDIDNRIADIKGDTTINITITGWKDAAPEKPKPNTASANVHVIDTAFFMPQLNRYRRIWIYLPPSYNKLKTNTYPVLYMQDGQNLFNEQTAFAGEWGIDEALDSMAKKGNKECIVVGIDNSSDKRMNEYNPYDDAKYGKGEGKQYLEFIATTLKPFIDKNYRTQKDAAHTFIAGSSMGALISLYALVQYPDVFGGAGVFSPSFWLTPQLYTDVANVKWQKKFRIYLYAGEKESASMIRDMQKMYNIIKGKNCCEMQDITFPLGQHNEKYWRQEFPDFYRWLLQ
;
A
#
# COMPACT_ATOMS: atom_id res chain seq x y z
N MET A 1 35.77 -11.15 62.45
CA MET A 1 35.76 -10.02 61.53
C MET A 1 35.71 -10.61 60.12
N LYS A 2 34.52 -10.62 59.48
CA LYS A 2 34.35 -11.05 58.09
C LYS A 2 33.83 -9.82 57.35
N TYR A 3 34.61 -9.33 56.41
CA TYR A 3 34.22 -8.21 55.56
C TYR A 3 33.42 -8.77 54.38
N LEU A 4 32.16 -8.32 54.22
CA LEU A 4 31.34 -8.53 53.07
C LEU A 4 31.61 -7.37 52.10
N ILE A 5 32.14 -7.68 50.92
CA ILE A 5 32.27 -6.70 49.81
C ILE A 5 31.01 -6.80 48.97
N ALA A 6 30.19 -5.75 48.99
CA ALA A 6 29.04 -5.60 48.09
C ALA A 6 29.54 -5.03 46.78
N ALA A 7 29.46 -5.80 45.72
CA ALA A 7 29.69 -5.34 44.34
C ALA A 7 28.41 -4.67 43.79
N CYS A 8 28.42 -3.35 43.67
CA CYS A 8 27.38 -2.62 42.91
C CYS A 8 27.60 -2.80 41.41
N LEU A 9 26.76 -3.60 40.78
CA LEU A 9 26.64 -3.66 39.33
C LEU A 9 25.89 -2.41 38.84
N LEU A 10 26.65 -1.45 38.30
CA LEU A 10 26.09 -0.33 37.54
C LEU A 10 25.63 -0.85 36.19
N PHE A 11 24.33 -1.01 36.03
CA PHE A 11 23.68 -1.17 34.72
C PHE A 11 23.76 0.17 33.99
N GLY A 12 24.74 0.33 33.11
CA GLY A 12 24.81 1.44 32.18
C GLY A 12 23.68 1.33 31.14
N CYS A 13 22.63 2.09 31.34
CA CYS A 13 21.60 2.28 30.28
C CYS A 13 22.25 3.10 29.16
N SER A 14 22.71 2.44 28.10
CA SER A 14 23.19 3.11 26.88
C SER A 14 22.01 3.73 26.18
N CYS A 15 21.65 4.96 26.54
CA CYS A 15 20.83 5.79 25.67
C CYS A 15 21.67 6.09 24.43
N SER A 16 21.35 5.45 23.31
CA SER A 16 21.85 5.86 22.00
C SER A 16 21.27 7.23 21.70
N LEU A 17 22.03 8.30 21.95
CA LEU A 17 21.73 9.63 21.47
C LEU A 17 21.84 9.58 19.94
N SER A 18 20.71 9.46 19.24
CA SER A 18 20.66 9.70 17.80
C SER A 18 20.97 11.17 17.56
N ALA A 19 21.98 11.45 16.74
CA ALA A 19 22.32 12.83 16.40
C ALA A 19 21.22 13.36 15.48
N GLN A 20 20.49 14.37 15.94
CA GLN A 20 19.51 15.08 15.10
C GLN A 20 20.19 16.18 14.31
N TYR A 21 19.85 16.26 13.04
CA TYR A 21 20.36 17.26 12.12
C TYR A 21 19.28 18.27 11.75
N MET A 22 19.67 19.53 11.64
CA MET A 22 18.79 20.59 11.21
C MET A 22 18.65 20.58 9.68
N VAL A 23 17.45 20.29 9.21
CA VAL A 23 17.09 20.35 7.79
C VAL A 23 16.26 21.59 7.55
N ARG A 24 16.72 22.44 6.64
CA ARG A 24 15.99 23.62 6.15
C ARG A 24 15.50 23.34 4.75
N ILE A 25 14.20 23.28 4.54
CA ILE A 25 13.58 23.15 3.22
C ILE A 25 13.07 24.50 2.78
N VAL A 26 13.58 25.02 1.67
CA VAL A 26 13.20 26.32 1.12
C VAL A 26 12.49 26.09 -0.21
N VAL A 27 11.21 26.42 -0.29
CA VAL A 27 10.43 26.41 -1.52
C VAL A 27 10.48 27.81 -2.12
N SER A 28 11.08 27.89 -3.32
CA SER A 28 11.44 29.17 -3.95
C SER A 28 10.40 29.73 -4.89
N SER A 29 9.45 28.96 -5.35
CA SER A 29 8.37 29.47 -6.19
C SER A 29 7.28 28.47 -6.38
N VAL A 30 6.10 28.98 -6.59
CA VAL A 30 5.08 28.35 -7.42
C VAL A 30 3.95 29.31 -7.70
N ALA A 31 3.13 29.01 -8.67
CA ALA A 31 1.83 29.60 -8.90
C ALA A 31 0.86 29.30 -7.71
N THR A 32 1.29 29.67 -6.48
CA THR A 32 0.47 29.64 -5.28
C THR A 32 -0.09 31.04 -5.04
N LYS A 33 -1.33 31.09 -4.65
CA LYS A 33 -1.92 32.32 -4.12
C LYS A 33 -1.27 32.63 -2.76
N PRO A 34 -1.13 33.90 -2.36
CA PRO A 34 -0.51 34.26 -1.07
C PRO A 34 -1.14 33.57 0.14
N GLN A 35 -2.43 33.24 0.07
CA GLN A 35 -3.20 32.58 1.13
C GLN A 35 -3.04 31.06 1.14
N ASP A 36 -2.43 30.47 0.13
CA ASP A 36 -2.27 29.00 0.07
C ASP A 36 -1.32 28.52 1.16
N GLU A 37 -1.74 27.53 1.90
CA GLU A 37 -0.93 26.83 2.88
C GLU A 37 -0.24 25.64 2.21
N ILE A 38 1.08 25.54 2.41
CA ILE A 38 1.87 24.45 1.87
C ILE A 38 2.36 23.57 3.01
N PHE A 39 2.20 22.28 2.85
CA PHE A 39 2.62 21.23 3.79
C PHE A 39 3.59 20.28 3.12
N ILE A 40 4.38 19.56 3.92
CA ILE A 40 5.18 18.42 3.46
C ILE A 40 4.59 17.16 4.07
N ALA A 41 4.21 16.22 3.22
CA ALA A 41 3.83 14.87 3.60
C ALA A 41 4.95 13.91 3.22
N GLY A 42 5.40 13.07 4.15
CA GLY A 42 6.50 12.15 3.92
C GLY A 42 6.54 11.03 4.93
N ASN A 43 7.53 10.16 4.79
CA ASN A 43 7.73 9.03 5.68
C ASN A 43 8.07 9.40 7.14
N PHE A 44 8.30 10.67 7.42
CA PHE A 44 8.56 11.20 8.77
C PHE A 44 7.30 11.70 9.50
N ASN A 45 6.16 11.82 8.81
CA ASN A 45 4.89 12.26 9.38
C ASN A 45 3.70 11.41 8.89
N ASP A 46 3.94 10.13 8.63
CA ASP A 46 2.93 9.15 8.19
C ASP A 46 2.19 9.58 6.92
N TRP A 47 2.87 10.30 6.04
CA TRP A 47 2.30 10.84 4.81
C TRP A 47 1.05 11.70 5.03
N ASN A 48 0.96 12.40 6.16
CA ASN A 48 -0.17 13.27 6.48
C ASN A 48 -0.11 14.56 5.65
N PRO A 49 -1.03 14.77 4.69
CA PRO A 49 -0.98 15.90 3.77
C PRO A 49 -1.32 17.25 4.40
N ALA A 50 -1.81 17.28 5.64
CA ALA A 50 -2.23 18.48 6.38
C ALA A 50 -1.58 18.58 7.77
N ASP A 51 -0.41 17.96 7.95
CA ASP A 51 0.29 18.01 9.23
C ASP A 51 0.76 19.44 9.55
N LEU A 52 0.19 20.02 10.58
CA LEU A 52 0.49 21.40 11.02
C LEU A 52 1.96 21.60 11.44
N LYS A 53 2.64 20.54 11.89
CA LYS A 53 4.07 20.59 12.23
C LYS A 53 4.95 20.67 10.98
N SER A 54 4.45 20.16 9.87
CA SER A 54 5.12 20.13 8.56
C SER A 54 4.63 21.23 7.62
N LYS A 55 3.91 22.23 8.15
CA LYS A 55 3.46 23.41 7.41
C LYS A 55 4.59 24.40 7.19
N LEU A 56 4.80 24.81 5.94
CA LEU A 56 5.79 25.82 5.59
C LEU A 56 5.33 27.22 6.01
N LYS A 57 6.29 28.01 6.49
CA LYS A 57 6.08 29.41 6.89
C LYS A 57 6.57 30.36 5.80
N PRO A 58 5.98 31.56 5.66
CA PRO A 58 6.49 32.61 4.76
C PRO A 58 7.97 32.93 5.04
N PHE A 59 8.76 33.10 3.99
CA PHE A 59 10.21 33.36 4.06
C PHE A 59 10.66 34.37 3.02
N GLY A 60 10.24 35.59 3.11
CA GLY A 60 10.60 36.68 2.20
C GLY A 60 10.11 36.52 0.77
N GLY A 61 9.36 37.48 0.24
CA GLY A 61 8.74 37.39 -1.07
C GLY A 61 7.74 36.21 -1.16
N SER A 62 7.77 35.49 -2.26
CA SER A 62 6.90 34.31 -2.49
C SER A 62 7.44 33.00 -1.88
N ARG A 63 8.64 33.03 -1.28
CA ARG A 63 9.27 31.84 -0.72
C ARG A 63 8.57 31.35 0.54
N ARG A 64 8.69 30.04 0.78
CA ARG A 64 8.24 29.35 2.00
C ARG A 64 9.38 28.52 2.58
N VAL A 65 9.42 28.35 3.89
CA VAL A 65 10.44 27.57 4.59
C VAL A 65 9.84 26.68 5.64
N LEU A 66 10.40 25.49 5.79
CA LEU A 66 10.26 24.62 6.94
C LEU A 66 11.66 24.34 7.50
N VAL A 67 11.81 24.42 8.81
CA VAL A 67 13.00 23.99 9.54
C VAL A 67 12.56 22.89 10.48
N MET A 68 13.24 21.75 10.41
CA MET A 68 12.93 20.58 11.24
C MET A 68 14.22 19.91 11.69
N ASN A 69 14.20 19.25 12.85
CA ASN A 69 15.27 18.37 13.28
C ASN A 69 14.88 16.95 12.97
N VAL A 70 15.76 16.22 12.29
CA VAL A 70 15.53 14.83 11.89
C VAL A 70 16.78 14.00 12.17
N ASP A 71 16.61 12.71 12.33
CA ASP A 71 17.71 11.76 12.46
C ASP A 71 18.43 11.59 11.11
N THR A 72 19.62 11.00 11.12
CA THR A 72 20.24 10.56 9.87
C THR A 72 19.33 9.52 9.19
N GLY A 73 19.15 9.64 7.87
CA GLY A 73 18.26 8.69 7.19
C GLY A 73 17.87 9.10 5.78
N HIS A 74 17.08 8.21 5.19
CA HIS A 74 16.47 8.39 3.87
C HIS A 74 15.04 8.92 4.04
N TYR A 75 14.77 10.09 3.47
CA TYR A 75 13.48 10.77 3.58
C TYR A 75 12.83 10.88 2.21
N GLU A 76 11.60 10.38 2.13
CA GLU A 76 10.73 10.56 0.96
C GLU A 76 9.57 11.47 1.31
N PHE A 77 9.23 12.40 0.40
CA PHE A 77 8.18 13.37 0.66
C PHE A 77 7.60 13.96 -0.62
N LYS A 78 6.42 14.55 -0.47
CA LYS A 78 5.76 15.41 -1.46
C LYS A 78 5.21 16.67 -0.79
N PHE A 79 5.01 17.71 -1.58
CA PHE A 79 4.31 18.91 -1.12
C PHE A 79 2.82 18.81 -1.42
N THR A 80 2.01 19.34 -0.51
CA THR A 80 0.56 19.41 -0.65
C THR A 80 0.05 20.79 -0.23
N ARG A 81 -1.21 21.08 -0.59
CA ARG A 81 -1.95 22.22 -0.06
C ARG A 81 -3.10 21.73 0.84
N GLY A 82 -2.78 20.82 1.78
CA GLY A 82 -3.66 20.30 2.81
C GLY A 82 -4.46 19.07 2.44
N SER A 83 -4.32 18.55 1.21
CA SER A 83 -4.93 17.29 0.78
C SER A 83 -4.18 16.68 -0.40
N TRP A 84 -4.36 15.37 -0.65
CA TRP A 84 -3.78 14.68 -1.79
C TRP A 84 -4.37 15.10 -3.13
N ASP A 85 -5.59 15.66 -3.16
CA ASP A 85 -6.16 16.28 -4.37
C ASP A 85 -5.46 17.58 -4.75
N LYS A 86 -4.65 18.14 -3.85
CA LYS A 86 -3.88 19.35 -4.03
C LYS A 86 -2.38 19.10 -3.87
N VAL A 87 -1.93 17.92 -4.30
CA VAL A 87 -0.51 17.53 -4.29
C VAL A 87 0.24 18.22 -5.43
N GLU A 88 1.55 18.38 -5.26
CA GLU A 88 2.43 18.90 -6.30
C GLU A 88 2.49 18.01 -7.54
N THR A 89 2.68 18.65 -8.70
CA THR A 89 2.78 18.02 -10.01
C THR A 89 3.84 18.67 -10.86
N THR A 90 4.09 18.15 -12.08
CA THR A 90 4.79 18.87 -13.12
C THR A 90 4.04 20.15 -13.51
N ALA A 91 4.67 21.06 -14.25
CA ALA A 91 4.00 22.25 -14.81
C ALA A 91 2.84 21.89 -15.76
N LYS A 92 2.78 20.65 -16.26
CA LYS A 92 1.71 20.15 -17.14
C LYS A 92 0.60 19.42 -16.38
N GLY A 93 0.74 19.27 -15.04
CA GLY A 93 -0.21 18.57 -14.20
C GLY A 93 0.02 17.06 -14.11
N ASP A 94 1.12 16.53 -14.66
CA ASP A 94 1.45 15.12 -14.54
C ASP A 94 1.97 14.82 -13.13
N ASP A 95 1.69 13.64 -12.60
CA ASP A 95 2.23 13.19 -11.32
C ASP A 95 3.77 13.12 -11.35
N ILE A 96 4.39 13.36 -10.21
CA ILE A 96 5.84 13.25 -10.03
C ILE A 96 6.16 12.14 -9.03
N ASP A 97 7.35 11.56 -9.12
CA ASP A 97 7.87 10.64 -8.11
C ASP A 97 8.04 11.36 -6.75
N ASN A 98 8.16 10.59 -5.66
CA ASN A 98 8.48 11.17 -4.36
C ASN A 98 9.83 11.88 -4.43
N ARG A 99 9.92 13.02 -3.76
CA ARG A 99 11.21 13.69 -3.56
C ARG A 99 12.01 12.94 -2.53
N ILE A 100 13.32 12.87 -2.72
CA ILE A 100 14.24 12.10 -1.87
C ILE A 100 15.26 13.05 -1.25
N ALA A 101 15.54 12.84 0.04
CA ALA A 101 16.63 13.48 0.76
C ALA A 101 17.35 12.48 1.67
N ASP A 102 18.64 12.25 1.42
CA ASP A 102 19.51 11.47 2.29
C ASP A 102 20.21 12.40 3.28
N ILE A 103 19.78 12.40 4.53
CA ILE A 103 20.28 13.31 5.57
C ILE A 103 21.42 12.65 6.35
N LYS A 104 22.59 13.30 6.30
CA LYS A 104 23.81 12.87 7.02
C LYS A 104 24.45 13.99 7.84
N GLY A 105 23.83 15.16 7.86
CA GLY A 105 24.29 16.38 8.54
C GLY A 105 23.31 17.53 8.31
N ASP A 106 23.57 18.67 8.96
CA ASP A 106 22.81 19.90 8.75
C ASP A 106 22.79 20.27 7.27
N THR A 107 21.60 20.55 6.73
CA THR A 107 21.47 20.79 5.29
C THR A 107 20.36 21.78 4.95
N THR A 108 20.50 22.45 3.80
CA THR A 108 19.45 23.27 3.21
C THR A 108 19.09 22.71 1.85
N ILE A 109 17.82 22.39 1.65
CA ILE A 109 17.27 21.86 0.42
C ILE A 109 16.44 22.94 -0.27
N ASN A 110 16.87 23.38 -1.44
CA ASN A 110 16.12 24.34 -2.24
C ASN A 110 15.25 23.63 -3.26
N ILE A 111 13.97 23.95 -3.27
CA ILE A 111 12.96 23.25 -4.06
C ILE A 111 12.13 24.25 -4.86
N THR A 112 11.82 23.87 -6.09
CA THR A 112 10.80 24.50 -6.91
C THR A 112 9.65 23.53 -7.10
N ILE A 113 8.43 23.97 -6.81
CA ILE A 113 7.20 23.23 -7.13
C ILE A 113 6.68 23.80 -8.45
N THR A 114 6.52 22.98 -9.45
CA THR A 114 6.22 23.44 -10.82
C THR A 114 4.73 23.46 -11.15
N GLY A 115 3.91 22.76 -10.37
CA GLY A 115 2.46 22.73 -10.56
C GLY A 115 1.75 22.09 -9.37
N TRP A 116 0.43 22.15 -9.40
CA TRP A 116 -0.47 21.55 -8.42
C TRP A 116 -1.58 20.80 -9.13
N LYS A 117 -1.99 19.66 -8.63
CA LYS A 117 -2.99 18.78 -9.23
C LYS A 117 -4.32 19.50 -9.48
N ASP A 118 -4.80 20.26 -8.51
CA ASP A 118 -6.05 21.03 -8.60
C ASP A 118 -5.93 22.36 -9.38
N ALA A 119 -4.73 22.77 -9.78
CA ALA A 119 -4.48 23.95 -10.60
C ALA A 119 -4.14 23.61 -12.05
N ALA A 120 -3.87 22.34 -12.33
CA ALA A 120 -3.62 21.87 -13.67
C ALA A 120 -4.96 21.79 -14.46
N PRO A 121 -4.96 22.14 -15.76
CA PRO A 121 -6.12 21.83 -16.57
C PRO A 121 -6.37 20.31 -16.53
N GLU A 122 -7.56 19.90 -16.14
CA GLU A 122 -7.93 18.48 -16.14
C GLU A 122 -7.76 17.92 -17.56
N LYS A 123 -6.69 17.20 -17.77
CA LYS A 123 -6.59 16.34 -18.95
C LYS A 123 -7.48 15.14 -18.69
N PRO A 124 -8.48 14.87 -19.53
CA PRO A 124 -9.26 13.67 -19.37
C PRO A 124 -8.30 12.46 -19.40
N LYS A 125 -8.25 11.72 -18.32
CA LYS A 125 -7.49 10.48 -18.26
C LYS A 125 -8.06 9.50 -19.27
N PRO A 126 -7.21 8.78 -20.03
CA PRO A 126 -7.70 7.80 -20.99
C PRO A 126 -8.38 6.64 -20.27
N ASN A 127 -9.36 6.07 -20.93
CA ASN A 127 -9.88 4.75 -20.53
C ASN A 127 -8.92 3.70 -21.09
N THR A 128 -8.15 3.07 -20.21
CA THR A 128 -7.15 2.06 -20.56
C THR A 128 -7.63 0.64 -20.34
N ALA A 129 -8.76 0.44 -19.64
CA ALA A 129 -9.29 -0.89 -19.33
C ALA A 129 -9.50 -1.72 -20.61
N SER A 130 -8.97 -2.93 -20.61
CA SER A 130 -9.13 -3.88 -21.71
C SER A 130 -10.58 -4.37 -21.84
N ALA A 131 -10.92 -4.99 -22.97
CA ALA A 131 -12.25 -5.58 -23.19
C ALA A 131 -12.58 -6.74 -22.22
N ASN A 132 -11.58 -7.24 -21.47
CA ASN A 132 -11.73 -8.32 -20.50
C ASN A 132 -12.11 -7.81 -19.10
N VAL A 133 -12.10 -6.50 -18.88
CA VAL A 133 -12.49 -5.84 -17.62
C VAL A 133 -13.95 -5.43 -17.67
N HIS A 134 -14.69 -5.75 -16.61
CA HIS A 134 -16.10 -5.38 -16.46
C HIS A 134 -16.35 -4.85 -15.04
N VAL A 135 -17.31 -3.94 -14.92
CA VAL A 135 -17.88 -3.57 -13.62
C VAL A 135 -19.04 -4.52 -13.33
N ILE A 136 -18.91 -5.32 -12.26
CA ILE A 136 -20.00 -6.21 -11.83
C ILE A 136 -21.18 -5.39 -11.30
N ASP A 137 -20.84 -4.43 -10.43
CA ASP A 137 -21.80 -3.54 -9.79
C ASP A 137 -21.09 -2.25 -9.39
N THR A 138 -21.71 -1.13 -9.61
CA THR A 138 -21.22 0.20 -9.19
C THR A 138 -21.50 0.49 -7.73
N ALA A 139 -22.45 -0.27 -7.11
CA ALA A 139 -22.93 -0.08 -5.75
C ALA A 139 -23.26 -1.41 -5.05
N PHE A 140 -22.36 -2.38 -5.11
CA PHE A 140 -22.50 -3.67 -4.44
C PHE A 140 -22.64 -3.48 -2.93
N PHE A 141 -23.71 -3.99 -2.34
CA PHE A 141 -23.99 -3.81 -0.92
C PHE A 141 -23.10 -4.69 -0.04
N MET A 142 -22.48 -4.08 0.96
CA MET A 142 -21.65 -4.69 1.99
C MET A 142 -22.41 -4.72 3.32
N PRO A 143 -23.16 -5.78 3.64
CA PRO A 143 -24.02 -5.83 4.84
C PRO A 143 -23.23 -5.68 6.15
N GLN A 144 -22.00 -6.18 6.20
CA GLN A 144 -21.15 -6.14 7.39
C GLN A 144 -20.74 -4.71 7.80
N LEU A 145 -20.74 -3.78 6.85
CA LEU A 145 -20.36 -2.38 7.07
C LEU A 145 -21.51 -1.40 6.78
N ASN A 146 -22.65 -1.91 6.29
CA ASN A 146 -23.78 -1.09 5.82
C ASN A 146 -23.34 -0.01 4.82
N ARG A 147 -22.56 -0.42 3.82
CA ARG A 147 -21.96 0.45 2.79
C ARG A 147 -22.09 -0.17 1.42
N TYR A 148 -21.84 0.64 0.39
CA TYR A 148 -21.83 0.20 -0.99
C TYR A 148 -20.42 0.29 -1.56
N ARG A 149 -20.11 -0.60 -2.54
CA ARG A 149 -18.79 -0.68 -3.14
C ARG A 149 -18.87 -1.01 -4.62
N ARG A 150 -18.11 -0.32 -5.47
CA ARG A 150 -17.93 -0.75 -6.85
C ARG A 150 -17.02 -1.98 -6.87
N ILE A 151 -17.45 -2.98 -7.64
CA ILE A 151 -16.73 -4.24 -7.81
C ILE A 151 -16.42 -4.41 -9.29
N TRP A 152 -15.15 -4.66 -9.56
CA TRP A 152 -14.62 -4.96 -10.90
C TRP A 152 -14.37 -6.44 -11.04
N ILE A 153 -14.37 -6.92 -12.28
CA ILE A 153 -13.91 -8.26 -12.63
C ILE A 153 -13.13 -8.22 -13.94
N TYR A 154 -11.98 -8.84 -13.92
CA TYR A 154 -11.26 -9.24 -15.12
C TYR A 154 -11.55 -10.72 -15.39
N LEU A 155 -12.01 -11.03 -16.58
CA LEU A 155 -12.24 -12.39 -17.07
C LEU A 155 -11.15 -12.72 -18.10
N PRO A 156 -10.37 -13.80 -17.90
CA PRO A 156 -9.23 -14.08 -18.77
C PRO A 156 -9.65 -14.38 -20.21
N PRO A 157 -8.78 -14.17 -21.22
CA PRO A 157 -9.11 -14.32 -22.65
C PRO A 157 -9.70 -15.68 -23.05
N SER A 158 -9.38 -16.76 -22.31
CA SER A 158 -9.96 -18.08 -22.54
C SER A 158 -11.37 -18.24 -21.96
N TYR A 159 -11.80 -17.35 -21.04
CA TYR A 159 -13.06 -17.50 -20.32
C TYR A 159 -14.27 -17.68 -21.23
N ASN A 160 -14.37 -16.87 -22.31
CA ASN A 160 -15.48 -16.96 -23.25
C ASN A 160 -15.29 -18.07 -24.30
N LYS A 161 -14.07 -18.55 -24.51
CA LYS A 161 -13.72 -19.59 -25.49
C LYS A 161 -13.87 -20.99 -24.91
N LEU A 162 -13.40 -21.21 -23.69
CA LEU A 162 -13.37 -22.51 -23.02
C LEU A 162 -14.47 -22.57 -21.94
N LYS A 163 -15.68 -22.92 -22.35
CA LYS A 163 -16.91 -22.84 -21.52
C LYS A 163 -16.92 -23.79 -20.31
N THR A 164 -16.13 -24.86 -20.32
CA THR A 164 -16.03 -25.86 -19.25
C THR A 164 -14.93 -25.56 -18.24
N ASN A 165 -14.00 -24.67 -18.57
CA ASN A 165 -12.88 -24.37 -17.68
C ASN A 165 -13.35 -23.58 -16.46
N THR A 166 -12.73 -23.89 -15.33
CA THR A 166 -12.82 -23.11 -14.08
C THR A 166 -11.47 -22.46 -13.79
N TYR A 167 -11.48 -21.35 -13.09
CA TYR A 167 -10.32 -20.48 -12.90
C TYR A 167 -10.07 -20.20 -11.44
N PRO A 168 -8.80 -20.12 -10.99
CA PRO A 168 -8.45 -19.51 -9.71
C PRO A 168 -8.96 -18.08 -9.64
N VAL A 169 -9.15 -17.54 -8.42
CA VAL A 169 -9.62 -16.16 -8.21
C VAL A 169 -8.61 -15.39 -7.35
N LEU A 170 -8.22 -14.23 -7.81
CA LEU A 170 -7.43 -13.26 -7.08
C LEU A 170 -8.30 -12.04 -6.73
N TYR A 171 -8.55 -11.83 -5.44
CA TYR A 171 -9.19 -10.63 -4.92
C TYR A 171 -8.14 -9.55 -4.69
N MET A 172 -8.33 -8.36 -5.26
CA MET A 172 -7.37 -7.26 -5.13
C MET A 172 -8.02 -6.02 -4.53
N GLN A 173 -7.29 -5.41 -3.60
CA GLN A 173 -7.67 -4.18 -2.94
C GLN A 173 -7.48 -2.98 -3.89
N ASP A 174 -8.13 -1.84 -3.55
CA ASP A 174 -8.02 -0.59 -4.29
C ASP A 174 -8.40 -0.73 -5.78
N GLY A 175 -9.54 -1.37 -6.03
CA GLY A 175 -10.03 -1.77 -7.35
C GLY A 175 -10.00 -0.67 -8.41
N GLN A 176 -10.23 0.59 -7.99
CA GLN A 176 -10.19 1.77 -8.86
C GLN A 176 -8.80 2.03 -9.47
N ASN A 177 -7.72 1.48 -8.88
CA ASN A 177 -6.35 1.66 -9.34
C ASN A 177 -5.82 0.47 -10.17
N LEU A 178 -6.61 -0.58 -10.40
CA LEU A 178 -6.09 -1.82 -10.96
C LEU A 178 -6.06 -1.86 -12.50
N PHE A 179 -7.12 -1.37 -13.14
CA PHE A 179 -7.44 -1.69 -14.53
C PHE A 179 -7.64 -0.48 -15.44
N ASN A 180 -7.71 0.73 -14.89
CA ASN A 180 -8.13 1.89 -15.68
C ASN A 180 -7.52 3.18 -15.17
N GLU A 181 -6.68 3.81 -15.98
CA GLU A 181 -6.08 5.11 -15.67
C GLU A 181 -7.15 6.17 -15.38
N GLN A 182 -8.30 6.11 -16.04
CA GLN A 182 -9.38 7.06 -15.85
C GLN A 182 -9.92 7.08 -14.41
N THR A 183 -9.90 5.95 -13.71
CA THR A 183 -10.40 5.81 -12.34
C THR A 183 -9.28 5.80 -11.30
N ALA A 184 -8.05 5.60 -11.72
CA ALA A 184 -6.90 5.50 -10.84
C ALA A 184 -6.57 6.84 -10.17
N PHE A 185 -6.24 6.81 -8.87
CA PHE A 185 -5.90 7.99 -8.09
C PHE A 185 -4.49 8.51 -8.43
N ALA A 186 -3.49 7.63 -8.38
CA ALA A 186 -2.07 7.97 -8.56
C ALA A 186 -1.38 7.09 -9.62
N GLY A 187 -2.09 6.80 -10.72
CA GLY A 187 -1.68 5.84 -11.73
C GLY A 187 -2.34 4.47 -11.52
N GLU A 188 -2.32 3.64 -12.54
CA GLU A 188 -2.90 2.30 -12.48
C GLU A 188 -1.84 1.21 -12.37
N TRP A 189 -2.24 0.05 -11.85
CA TRP A 189 -1.40 -1.13 -11.82
C TRP A 189 -1.27 -1.82 -13.17
N GLY A 190 -2.17 -1.57 -14.12
CA GLY A 190 -2.17 -2.24 -15.44
C GLY A 190 -2.28 -3.75 -15.33
N ILE A 191 -3.15 -4.23 -14.47
CA ILE A 191 -3.35 -5.65 -14.18
C ILE A 191 -3.83 -6.39 -15.40
N ASP A 192 -4.80 -5.85 -16.11
CA ASP A 192 -5.41 -6.47 -17.28
C ASP A 192 -4.46 -6.50 -18.48
N GLU A 193 -3.66 -5.45 -18.74
CA GLU A 193 -2.64 -5.47 -19.79
C GLU A 193 -1.56 -6.53 -19.49
N ALA A 194 -1.15 -6.61 -18.22
CA ALA A 194 -0.20 -7.63 -17.80
C ALA A 194 -0.75 -9.05 -18.02
N LEU A 195 -1.99 -9.30 -17.57
CA LEU A 195 -2.65 -10.61 -17.68
C LEU A 195 -2.93 -11.00 -19.13
N ASP A 196 -3.41 -10.04 -19.96
CA ASP A 196 -3.63 -10.27 -21.38
C ASP A 196 -2.34 -10.61 -22.13
N SER A 197 -1.25 -9.94 -21.78
CA SER A 197 0.09 -10.23 -22.31
C SER A 197 0.58 -11.61 -21.88
N MET A 198 0.37 -11.97 -20.61
CA MET A 198 0.81 -13.26 -20.05
C MET A 198 -0.02 -14.42 -20.62
N ALA A 199 -1.32 -14.26 -20.79
CA ALA A 199 -2.19 -15.25 -21.42
C ALA A 199 -1.75 -15.54 -22.86
N LYS A 200 -1.39 -14.52 -23.65
CA LYS A 200 -0.82 -14.68 -25.00
C LYS A 200 0.47 -15.50 -25.01
N LYS A 201 1.23 -15.50 -23.90
CA LYS A 201 2.47 -16.27 -23.72
C LYS A 201 2.22 -17.68 -23.13
N GLY A 202 0.96 -18.09 -22.96
CA GLY A 202 0.59 -19.40 -22.44
C GLY A 202 0.72 -19.57 -20.93
N ASN A 203 0.79 -18.48 -20.17
CA ASN A 203 0.75 -18.58 -18.70
C ASN A 203 -0.64 -19.02 -18.23
N LYS A 204 -0.70 -19.62 -17.03
CA LYS A 204 -1.96 -19.94 -16.36
C LYS A 204 -2.81 -18.67 -16.22
N GLU A 205 -4.12 -18.82 -16.36
CA GLU A 205 -5.08 -17.74 -16.32
C GLU A 205 -5.88 -17.75 -15.01
N CYS A 206 -6.27 -16.58 -14.50
CA CYS A 206 -7.17 -16.45 -13.36
C CYS A 206 -8.21 -15.35 -13.58
N ILE A 207 -9.27 -15.39 -12.80
CA ILE A 207 -10.21 -14.29 -12.63
C ILE A 207 -9.61 -13.32 -11.60
N VAL A 208 -9.64 -12.00 -11.87
CA VAL A 208 -9.26 -11.01 -10.86
C VAL A 208 -10.51 -10.19 -10.49
N VAL A 209 -10.77 -10.09 -9.19
CA VAL A 209 -11.87 -9.30 -8.62
C VAL A 209 -11.28 -8.08 -7.92
N GLY A 210 -11.51 -6.89 -8.49
CA GLY A 210 -11.08 -5.62 -7.91
C GLY A 210 -12.15 -5.05 -6.99
N ILE A 211 -11.78 -4.66 -5.79
CA ILE A 211 -12.66 -4.06 -4.79
C ILE A 211 -12.23 -2.63 -4.56
N ASP A 212 -13.04 -1.64 -4.95
CA ASP A 212 -12.72 -0.24 -4.69
C ASP A 212 -12.55 0.01 -3.19
N ASN A 213 -11.70 0.95 -2.83
CA ASN A 213 -11.70 1.46 -1.47
C ASN A 213 -12.75 2.57 -1.29
N SER A 214 -13.01 3.00 -0.07
CA SER A 214 -13.99 4.04 0.24
C SER A 214 -13.37 5.41 0.46
N SER A 215 -12.18 5.68 -0.08
CA SER A 215 -11.47 6.95 0.14
C SER A 215 -11.36 7.34 1.63
N ASP A 216 -12.42 7.90 2.21
CA ASP A 216 -12.49 8.40 3.59
C ASP A 216 -12.46 7.30 4.67
N LYS A 217 -12.89 6.07 4.34
CA LYS A 217 -12.90 4.92 5.27
C LYS A 217 -11.82 3.88 4.98
N ARG A 218 -10.99 4.10 3.97
CA ARG A 218 -9.94 3.15 3.60
C ARG A 218 -9.05 2.76 4.79
N MET A 219 -8.67 3.74 5.61
CA MET A 219 -7.83 3.49 6.79
C MET A 219 -8.52 2.60 7.82
N ASN A 220 -9.82 2.77 8.03
CA ASN A 220 -10.60 1.95 8.96
C ASN A 220 -10.86 0.55 8.40
N GLU A 221 -11.32 0.46 7.13
CA GLU A 221 -11.67 -0.80 6.46
C GLU A 221 -10.45 -1.72 6.23
N TYR A 222 -9.26 -1.16 6.09
CA TYR A 222 -8.03 -1.95 5.90
C TYR A 222 -7.24 -2.14 7.20
N ASN A 223 -7.71 -1.61 8.33
CA ASN A 223 -7.13 -1.83 9.65
C ASN A 223 -8.01 -2.77 10.49
N PRO A 224 -7.53 -3.96 10.88
CA PRO A 224 -8.29 -4.87 11.74
C PRO A 224 -8.30 -4.50 13.22
N TYR A 225 -7.57 -3.46 13.62
CA TYR A 225 -7.40 -3.02 15.00
C TYR A 225 -7.81 -1.57 15.20
N ASP A 226 -8.28 -1.26 16.41
CA ASP A 226 -8.53 0.13 16.80
C ASP A 226 -7.21 0.89 16.93
N ASP A 227 -7.22 2.14 16.50
CA ASP A 227 -6.05 3.03 16.55
C ASP A 227 -6.44 4.38 17.15
N ALA A 228 -5.59 4.92 18.04
CA ALA A 228 -5.86 6.18 18.72
C ALA A 228 -5.95 7.39 17.77
N LYS A 229 -5.24 7.35 16.65
CA LYS A 229 -5.17 8.43 15.64
C LYS A 229 -6.23 8.25 14.53
N TYR A 230 -6.42 7.01 14.08
CA TYR A 230 -7.26 6.70 12.92
C TYR A 230 -8.64 6.17 13.30
N GLY A 231 -8.89 5.95 14.59
CA GLY A 231 -10.18 5.53 15.11
C GLY A 231 -10.40 4.03 15.07
N LYS A 232 -11.68 3.62 15.00
CA LYS A 232 -12.08 2.22 15.05
C LYS A 232 -11.65 1.46 13.81
N GLY A 233 -11.01 0.30 14.01
CA GLY A 233 -10.68 -0.65 12.94
C GLY A 233 -11.91 -1.44 12.49
N GLU A 234 -12.13 -1.50 11.19
CA GLU A 234 -13.26 -2.21 10.55
C GLU A 234 -12.77 -3.35 9.63
N GLY A 235 -11.47 -3.65 9.66
CA GLY A 235 -10.86 -4.63 8.78
C GLY A 235 -11.41 -6.05 8.94
N LYS A 236 -11.87 -6.41 10.15
CA LYS A 236 -12.53 -7.72 10.39
C LYS A 236 -13.86 -7.82 9.64
N GLN A 237 -14.68 -6.78 9.71
CA GLN A 237 -15.96 -6.70 8.99
C GLN A 237 -15.77 -6.61 7.48
N TYR A 238 -14.72 -5.90 7.04
CA TYR A 238 -14.36 -5.83 5.64
C TYR A 238 -13.95 -7.19 5.08
N LEU A 239 -13.13 -7.95 5.78
CA LEU A 239 -12.78 -9.32 5.37
C LEU A 239 -13.97 -10.29 5.47
N GLU A 240 -14.84 -10.12 6.44
CA GLU A 240 -16.09 -10.87 6.53
C GLU A 240 -16.95 -10.63 5.28
N PHE A 241 -17.07 -9.38 4.84
CA PHE A 241 -17.73 -9.07 3.56
C PHE A 241 -17.11 -9.83 2.39
N ILE A 242 -15.79 -9.82 2.24
CA ILE A 242 -15.14 -10.54 1.13
C ILE A 242 -15.41 -12.05 1.23
N ALA A 243 -15.22 -12.63 2.41
CA ALA A 243 -15.27 -14.08 2.61
C ALA A 243 -16.70 -14.64 2.55
N THR A 244 -17.69 -13.91 3.09
CA THR A 244 -19.04 -14.46 3.30
C THR A 244 -20.12 -13.86 2.41
N THR A 245 -19.84 -12.73 1.73
CA THR A 245 -20.77 -12.07 0.82
C THR A 245 -20.25 -12.02 -0.61
N LEU A 246 -19.09 -11.42 -0.83
CA LEU A 246 -18.57 -11.23 -2.18
C LEU A 246 -18.10 -12.54 -2.81
N LYS A 247 -17.28 -13.34 -2.12
CA LYS A 247 -16.79 -14.61 -2.65
C LYS A 247 -17.91 -15.57 -3.01
N PRO A 248 -18.93 -15.82 -2.15
CA PRO A 248 -20.07 -16.65 -2.54
C PRO A 248 -20.83 -16.13 -3.75
N PHE A 249 -20.96 -14.81 -3.90
CA PHE A 249 -21.55 -14.21 -5.10
C PHE A 249 -20.72 -14.50 -6.36
N ILE A 250 -19.39 -14.32 -6.29
CA ILE A 250 -18.48 -14.61 -7.40
C ILE A 250 -18.53 -16.10 -7.77
N ASP A 251 -18.45 -16.97 -6.79
CA ASP A 251 -18.48 -18.44 -6.98
C ASP A 251 -19.81 -18.98 -7.54
N LYS A 252 -20.91 -18.25 -7.33
CA LYS A 252 -22.23 -18.57 -7.89
C LYS A 252 -22.38 -18.12 -9.34
N ASN A 253 -21.80 -16.98 -9.69
CA ASN A 253 -22.07 -16.33 -10.98
C ASN A 253 -20.95 -16.55 -12.00
N TYR A 254 -19.76 -16.98 -11.58
CA TYR A 254 -18.61 -17.19 -12.45
C TYR A 254 -18.01 -18.60 -12.28
N ARG A 255 -17.28 -19.05 -13.28
CA ARG A 255 -16.63 -20.38 -13.29
C ARG A 255 -15.34 -20.35 -12.50
N THR A 256 -15.43 -20.43 -11.20
CA THR A 256 -14.31 -20.38 -10.26
C THR A 256 -13.89 -21.76 -9.77
N GLN A 257 -12.61 -21.89 -9.42
CA GLN A 257 -12.12 -22.94 -8.53
C GLN A 257 -12.34 -22.43 -7.09
N LYS A 258 -13.29 -23.05 -6.36
CA LYS A 258 -13.88 -22.48 -5.17
C LYS A 258 -13.10 -22.72 -3.88
N ASP A 259 -12.17 -23.66 -3.93
CA ASP A 259 -11.39 -24.04 -2.76
C ASP A 259 -10.31 -23.00 -2.39
N ALA A 260 -9.80 -23.09 -1.17
CA ALA A 260 -8.83 -22.14 -0.66
C ALA A 260 -7.52 -22.13 -1.46
N ALA A 261 -7.08 -23.29 -1.97
CA ALA A 261 -5.82 -23.37 -2.72
C ALA A 261 -5.84 -22.58 -4.04
N HIS A 262 -7.03 -22.21 -4.52
CA HIS A 262 -7.25 -21.45 -5.75
C HIS A 262 -7.91 -20.08 -5.50
N THR A 263 -7.96 -19.65 -4.24
CA THR A 263 -8.50 -18.34 -3.84
C THR A 263 -7.40 -17.51 -3.19
N PHE A 264 -7.08 -16.37 -3.78
CA PHE A 264 -5.98 -15.52 -3.36
C PHE A 264 -6.45 -14.10 -3.09
N ILE A 265 -5.65 -13.34 -2.32
CA ILE A 265 -5.93 -11.95 -1.99
C ILE A 265 -4.65 -11.13 -2.10
N ALA A 266 -4.71 -9.91 -2.62
CA ALA A 266 -3.53 -9.07 -2.75
C ALA A 266 -3.86 -7.57 -2.65
N GLY A 267 -2.85 -6.77 -2.38
CA GLY A 267 -2.93 -5.32 -2.38
C GLY A 267 -1.62 -4.68 -1.98
N SER A 268 -1.59 -3.36 -1.97
CA SER A 268 -0.42 -2.58 -1.56
C SER A 268 -0.69 -1.74 -0.31
N SER A 269 0.38 -1.40 0.39
CA SER A 269 0.30 -0.50 1.56
C SER A 269 -0.64 -1.07 2.64
N MET A 270 -1.69 -0.35 2.98
CA MET A 270 -2.78 -0.84 3.85
C MET A 270 -3.52 -2.03 3.23
N GLY A 271 -3.67 -2.06 1.88
CA GLY A 271 -4.24 -3.20 1.16
C GLY A 271 -3.39 -4.47 1.31
N ALA A 272 -2.07 -4.34 1.41
CA ALA A 272 -1.16 -5.45 1.70
C ALA A 272 -1.32 -5.96 3.15
N LEU A 273 -1.46 -5.04 4.09
CA LEU A 273 -1.68 -5.34 5.50
C LEU A 273 -2.96 -6.18 5.68
N ILE A 274 -4.09 -5.72 5.15
CA ILE A 274 -5.37 -6.43 5.26
C ILE A 274 -5.36 -7.75 4.49
N SER A 275 -4.61 -7.84 3.37
CA SER A 275 -4.46 -9.08 2.61
C SER A 275 -3.68 -10.15 3.39
N LEU A 276 -2.63 -9.77 4.12
CA LEU A 276 -1.95 -10.71 5.01
C LEU A 276 -2.85 -11.13 6.18
N TYR A 277 -3.58 -10.17 6.78
CA TYR A 277 -4.50 -10.47 7.87
C TYR A 277 -5.65 -11.39 7.44
N ALA A 278 -6.03 -11.40 6.16
CA ALA A 278 -7.01 -12.34 5.63
C ALA A 278 -6.60 -13.81 5.84
N LEU A 279 -5.32 -14.14 5.77
CA LEU A 279 -4.82 -15.49 6.06
C LEU A 279 -4.88 -15.85 7.55
N VAL A 280 -4.88 -14.86 8.43
CA VAL A 280 -5.07 -15.06 9.88
C VAL A 280 -6.55 -15.28 10.20
N GLN A 281 -7.42 -14.46 9.63
CA GLN A 281 -8.85 -14.44 9.96
C GLN A 281 -9.65 -15.52 9.20
N TYR A 282 -9.28 -15.80 7.94
CA TYR A 282 -10.00 -16.72 7.05
C TYR A 282 -9.04 -17.72 6.36
N PRO A 283 -8.30 -18.54 7.13
CA PRO A 283 -7.34 -19.49 6.58
C PRO A 283 -7.99 -20.59 5.72
N ASP A 284 -9.29 -20.84 5.89
CA ASP A 284 -10.05 -21.81 5.11
C ASP A 284 -10.63 -21.24 3.81
N VAL A 285 -10.53 -19.92 3.62
CA VAL A 285 -11.03 -19.23 2.44
C VAL A 285 -9.90 -18.87 1.47
N PHE A 286 -8.77 -18.38 1.98
CA PHE A 286 -7.65 -17.92 1.17
C PHE A 286 -6.46 -18.87 1.29
N GLY A 287 -5.86 -19.24 0.15
CA GLY A 287 -4.66 -20.09 0.07
C GLY A 287 -3.37 -19.31 -0.13
N GLY A 288 -3.46 -18.00 -0.32
CA GLY A 288 -2.26 -17.16 -0.43
C GLY A 288 -2.53 -15.67 -0.50
N ALA A 289 -1.47 -14.89 -0.31
CA ALA A 289 -1.53 -13.43 -0.33
C ALA A 289 -0.35 -12.80 -1.09
N GLY A 290 -0.67 -11.73 -1.85
CA GLY A 290 0.29 -10.78 -2.40
C GLY A 290 0.37 -9.53 -1.52
N VAL A 291 1.53 -9.26 -0.95
CA VAL A 291 1.75 -8.26 0.11
C VAL A 291 2.78 -7.26 -0.39
N PHE A 292 2.30 -6.19 -1.06
CA PHE A 292 3.16 -5.19 -1.68
C PHE A 292 3.32 -3.98 -0.78
N SER A 293 4.57 -3.66 -0.41
CA SER A 293 4.91 -2.47 0.38
C SER A 293 4.02 -2.28 1.62
N PRO A 294 3.95 -3.29 2.51
CA PRO A 294 2.93 -3.34 3.56
C PRO A 294 3.12 -2.29 4.65
N SER A 295 2.04 -1.63 5.06
CA SER A 295 2.02 -0.66 6.16
C SER A 295 2.04 -1.33 7.55
N PHE A 296 2.97 -2.26 7.82
CA PHE A 296 3.04 -2.99 9.09
C PHE A 296 3.36 -2.11 10.29
N TRP A 297 4.01 -0.97 10.08
CA TRP A 297 4.28 0.02 11.11
C TRP A 297 3.01 0.55 11.78
N LEU A 298 1.89 0.55 11.06
CA LEU A 298 0.61 1.05 11.55
C LEU A 298 -0.02 0.09 12.59
N THR A 299 0.23 -1.21 12.47
CA THR A 299 -0.44 -2.23 13.27
C THR A 299 0.54 -3.24 13.85
N PRO A 300 1.35 -2.86 14.86
CA PRO A 300 2.29 -3.79 15.50
C PRO A 300 1.64 -5.08 16.04
N GLN A 301 0.33 -5.03 16.37
CA GLN A 301 -0.46 -6.18 16.82
C GLN A 301 -0.47 -7.32 15.79
N LEU A 302 -0.40 -7.01 14.49
CA LEU A 302 -0.40 -8.01 13.43
C LEU A 302 0.79 -8.99 13.54
N TYR A 303 1.96 -8.52 13.97
CA TYR A 303 3.10 -9.42 14.20
C TYR A 303 2.79 -10.49 15.26
N THR A 304 2.11 -10.08 16.33
CA THR A 304 1.68 -10.99 17.41
C THR A 304 0.63 -11.98 16.92
N ASP A 305 -0.37 -11.51 16.18
CA ASP A 305 -1.43 -12.37 15.65
C ASP A 305 -0.88 -13.40 14.66
N VAL A 306 0.00 -12.97 13.75
CA VAL A 306 0.71 -13.88 12.82
C VAL A 306 1.62 -14.86 13.57
N ALA A 307 2.30 -14.42 14.64
CA ALA A 307 3.12 -15.32 15.45
C ALA A 307 2.29 -16.42 16.15
N ASN A 308 1.12 -16.06 16.64
CA ASN A 308 0.27 -16.94 17.47
C ASN A 308 -0.68 -17.85 16.65
N VAL A 309 -1.09 -17.44 15.45
CA VAL A 309 -2.00 -18.24 14.63
C VAL A 309 -1.38 -19.61 14.31
N LYS A 310 -2.16 -20.67 14.43
CA LYS A 310 -1.75 -22.04 14.08
C LYS A 310 -2.34 -22.42 12.71
N TRP A 311 -1.59 -22.12 11.66
CA TRP A 311 -2.00 -22.53 10.33
C TRP A 311 -1.86 -24.05 10.14
N GLN A 312 -2.94 -24.67 9.73
CA GLN A 312 -3.02 -26.12 9.47
C GLN A 312 -2.81 -26.46 7.99
N LYS A 313 -2.70 -25.43 7.14
CA LYS A 313 -2.58 -25.53 5.68
C LYS A 313 -1.32 -24.80 5.20
N LYS A 314 -0.87 -25.19 4.00
CA LYS A 314 0.18 -24.45 3.30
C LYS A 314 -0.42 -23.23 2.63
N PHE A 315 0.26 -22.08 2.79
CA PHE A 315 -0.09 -20.82 2.13
C PHE A 315 1.01 -20.41 1.17
N ARG A 316 0.63 -19.64 0.14
CA ARG A 316 1.56 -18.92 -0.72
C ARG A 316 1.57 -17.46 -0.33
N ILE A 317 2.72 -16.94 0.10
CA ILE A 317 2.85 -15.57 0.57
C ILE A 317 3.99 -14.88 -0.17
N TYR A 318 3.63 -13.90 -0.98
CA TYR A 318 4.57 -13.08 -1.73
C TYR A 318 4.72 -11.73 -1.07
N LEU A 319 5.93 -11.39 -0.62
CA LEU A 319 6.24 -10.10 -0.02
C LEU A 319 7.13 -9.31 -1.00
N TYR A 320 6.76 -8.05 -1.21
CA TYR A 320 7.53 -7.12 -2.03
C TYR A 320 7.65 -5.77 -1.34
N ALA A 321 8.82 -5.15 -1.39
CA ALA A 321 9.00 -3.76 -1.02
C ALA A 321 10.17 -3.12 -1.77
N GLY A 322 10.10 -1.80 -1.97
CA GLY A 322 11.17 -1.00 -2.55
C GLY A 322 12.12 -0.45 -1.49
N GLU A 323 13.43 -0.41 -1.80
CA GLU A 323 14.43 0.16 -0.89
C GLU A 323 14.34 1.69 -0.79
N LYS A 324 13.65 2.34 -1.75
CA LYS A 324 13.46 3.79 -1.77
C LYS A 324 12.11 4.24 -1.18
N GLU A 325 11.44 3.36 -0.40
CA GLU A 325 10.14 3.70 0.20
C GLU A 325 10.27 4.38 1.55
N SER A 326 10.90 3.73 2.50
CA SER A 326 11.21 4.30 3.82
C SER A 326 12.30 3.49 4.52
N ALA A 327 12.95 4.08 5.51
CA ALA A 327 13.97 3.40 6.31
C ALA A 327 13.43 2.19 7.09
N SER A 328 12.14 2.13 7.35
CA SER A 328 11.52 1.03 8.12
C SER A 328 10.89 -0.05 7.23
N MET A 329 10.52 0.25 5.99
CA MET A 329 9.74 -0.65 5.13
C MET A 329 10.37 -2.04 5.00
N ILE A 330 11.62 -2.09 4.58
CA ILE A 330 12.34 -3.37 4.41
C ILE A 330 12.50 -4.09 5.74
N ARG A 331 12.86 -3.38 6.81
CA ARG A 331 13.01 -3.96 8.16
C ARG A 331 11.69 -4.56 8.65
N ASP A 332 10.59 -3.85 8.47
CA ASP A 332 9.28 -4.27 8.95
C ASP A 332 8.75 -5.46 8.12
N MET A 333 8.99 -5.47 6.81
CA MET A 333 8.72 -6.62 5.95
C MET A 333 9.56 -7.84 6.33
N GLN A 334 10.87 -7.68 6.52
CA GLN A 334 11.78 -8.76 6.94
C GLN A 334 11.41 -9.34 8.31
N LYS A 335 10.99 -8.50 9.25
CA LYS A 335 10.47 -8.95 10.54
C LYS A 335 9.27 -9.88 10.37
N MET A 336 8.30 -9.50 9.53
CA MET A 336 7.13 -10.34 9.24
C MET A 336 7.53 -11.63 8.51
N TYR A 337 8.39 -11.53 7.51
CA TYR A 337 8.94 -12.69 6.79
C TYR A 337 9.53 -13.73 7.76
N ASN A 338 10.38 -13.29 8.68
CA ASN A 338 11.03 -14.19 9.65
C ASN A 338 10.03 -14.86 10.59
N ILE A 339 8.98 -14.17 11.03
CA ILE A 339 7.91 -14.74 11.84
C ILE A 339 7.18 -15.85 11.07
N ILE A 340 6.82 -15.60 9.82
CA ILE A 340 6.09 -16.57 9.00
C ILE A 340 6.99 -17.75 8.64
N LYS A 341 8.24 -17.50 8.27
CA LYS A 341 9.22 -18.54 7.93
C LYS A 341 9.44 -19.51 9.11
N GLY A 342 9.45 -19.01 10.33
CA GLY A 342 9.57 -19.84 11.54
C GLY A 342 8.43 -20.82 11.74
N LYS A 343 7.29 -20.66 11.05
CA LYS A 343 6.14 -21.58 11.14
C LYS A 343 6.28 -22.82 10.25
N ASN A 344 7.20 -22.83 9.28
CA ASN A 344 7.43 -23.92 8.33
C ASN A 344 6.18 -24.42 7.56
N CYS A 345 5.15 -23.56 7.44
CA CYS A 345 3.87 -23.92 6.81
C CYS A 345 3.65 -23.26 5.45
N CYS A 346 4.51 -22.32 5.05
CA CYS A 346 4.24 -21.44 3.94
C CYS A 346 5.31 -21.57 2.84
N GLU A 347 4.88 -21.53 1.60
CA GLU A 347 5.72 -21.23 0.46
C GLU A 347 5.82 -19.71 0.36
N MET A 348 7.03 -19.17 0.40
CA MET A 348 7.25 -17.74 0.51
C MET A 348 8.21 -17.21 -0.51
N GLN A 349 7.92 -16.03 -1.02
CA GLN A 349 8.84 -15.20 -1.79
C GLN A 349 9.01 -13.87 -1.06
N ASP A 350 10.22 -13.33 -1.11
CA ASP A 350 10.60 -12.11 -0.44
C ASP A 350 11.49 -11.29 -1.38
N ILE A 351 10.91 -10.24 -1.95
CA ILE A 351 11.53 -9.41 -2.98
C ILE A 351 11.77 -8.01 -2.44
N THR A 352 13.04 -7.60 -2.53
CA THR A 352 13.44 -6.22 -2.28
C THR A 352 13.94 -5.60 -3.57
N PHE A 353 13.31 -4.52 -4.03
CA PHE A 353 13.68 -3.86 -5.28
C PHE A 353 14.47 -2.58 -5.00
N PRO A 354 15.75 -2.49 -5.42
CA PRO A 354 16.67 -1.38 -5.04
C PRO A 354 16.20 0.02 -5.44
N LEU A 355 15.45 0.13 -6.52
CA LEU A 355 14.91 1.40 -7.04
C LEU A 355 13.43 1.58 -6.73
N GLY A 356 12.80 0.61 -6.07
CA GLY A 356 11.36 0.62 -5.79
C GLY A 356 10.97 1.75 -4.86
N GLN A 357 9.87 2.42 -5.19
CA GLN A 357 9.21 3.45 -4.40
C GLN A 357 7.77 3.05 -4.11
N HIS A 358 7.13 3.72 -3.15
CA HIS A 358 5.78 3.43 -2.69
C HIS A 358 4.72 3.96 -3.65
N ASN A 359 4.59 3.36 -4.84
CA ASN A 359 3.59 3.75 -5.82
C ASN A 359 3.27 2.63 -6.83
N GLU A 360 2.18 2.85 -7.59
CA GLU A 360 1.60 1.91 -8.55
C GLU A 360 2.57 1.53 -9.68
N LYS A 361 3.46 2.43 -10.08
CA LYS A 361 4.45 2.18 -11.13
C LYS A 361 5.36 0.99 -10.81
N TYR A 362 5.84 0.90 -9.57
CA TYR A 362 6.74 -0.18 -9.15
C TYR A 362 5.96 -1.46 -8.83
N TRP A 363 4.76 -1.36 -8.27
CA TRP A 363 3.88 -2.52 -8.06
C TRP A 363 3.43 -3.14 -9.39
N ARG A 364 3.13 -2.31 -10.41
CA ARG A 364 2.88 -2.76 -11.79
C ARG A 364 4.04 -3.57 -12.37
N GLN A 365 5.28 -3.13 -12.14
CA GLN A 365 6.47 -3.82 -12.64
C GLN A 365 6.63 -5.21 -12.01
N GLU A 366 6.33 -5.36 -10.73
CA GLU A 366 6.47 -6.59 -9.97
C GLU A 366 5.30 -7.56 -10.15
N PHE A 367 4.11 -7.06 -10.47
CA PHE A 367 2.90 -7.87 -10.56
C PHE A 367 3.03 -9.11 -11.46
N PRO A 368 3.66 -9.07 -12.65
CA PRO A 368 3.82 -10.27 -13.49
C PRO A 368 4.64 -11.38 -12.83
N ASP A 369 5.65 -11.06 -12.03
CA ASP A 369 6.49 -12.04 -11.33
C ASP A 369 5.72 -12.64 -10.15
N PHE A 370 5.05 -11.82 -9.36
CA PHE A 370 4.10 -12.28 -8.34
C PHE A 370 3.06 -13.24 -8.93
N TYR A 371 2.40 -12.87 -10.01
CA TYR A 371 1.33 -13.66 -10.64
C TYR A 371 1.82 -15.01 -11.11
N ARG A 372 2.97 -15.07 -11.81
CA ARG A 372 3.57 -16.34 -12.25
C ARG A 372 3.88 -17.24 -11.07
N TRP A 373 4.47 -16.69 -10.02
CA TRP A 373 4.81 -17.44 -8.82
C TRP A 373 3.55 -17.93 -8.08
N LEU A 374 2.53 -17.11 -8.01
CA LEU A 374 1.28 -17.45 -7.30
C LEU A 374 0.57 -18.67 -7.95
N LEU A 375 0.62 -18.79 -9.25
CA LEU A 375 -0.11 -19.81 -10.01
C LEU A 375 0.76 -21.00 -10.49
N GLN A 376 2.00 -21.12 -10.00
CA GLN A 376 2.89 -22.26 -10.31
C GLN A 376 2.34 -23.65 -9.92
#